data_ec2a6039cd6cfe04617dfe0b53a9ed2a
#
_entry.id   ec2a6039cd6cfe04617dfe0b53a9ed2a
#
_cell.length_a   1.000
_cell.length_b   1.000
_cell.length_c   1.000
_cell.angle_alpha   90.00
_cell.angle_beta   90.00
_cell.angle_gamma   90.00
#
_symmetry.space_group_name_H-M   'P 1'
#
loop_
_entity.id
_entity.type
_entity.pdbx_description
1 polymer ?
#
loop_
_entity_poly.entity_id
_entity_poly.type
_entity_poly.pdbx_seq_one_letter_code
_entity_poly.pdbx_strand_id
1 'polypeptide(L)'
;IEVKTSPEATKFGFEPEEVIKATKEISQFKNLNIKGLMTIAPLADNPEKARPYFKMLRELMDGINESRITNHESRILSMGMTDDFEAAIEEGSNMIRLGRAIFENAD
;
A
#
# COMPACT_ATOMS: atom_id res chain seq x y z
N ILE A 1 -7.12 -3.38 -0.71
CA ILE A 1 -7.14 -2.80 -2.06
C ILE A 1 -5.72 -2.48 -2.49
N GLU A 2 -5.33 -3.02 -3.64
CA GLU A 2 -4.00 -2.73 -4.20
C GLU A 2 -4.03 -1.46 -5.04
N VAL A 3 -3.05 -0.58 -4.77
CA VAL A 3 -2.93 0.71 -5.44
C VAL A 3 -1.63 0.74 -6.23
N LYS A 4 -1.72 1.15 -7.48
CA LYS A 4 -0.57 1.35 -8.35
C LYS A 4 0.02 2.74 -8.06
N THR A 5 1.01 2.80 -7.18
CA THR A 5 1.65 4.07 -6.82
C THR A 5 2.81 4.42 -7.76
N SER A 6 3.26 3.45 -8.54
CA SER A 6 4.41 3.58 -9.44
C SER A 6 3.93 3.88 -10.85
N PRO A 7 4.70 4.64 -11.66
CA PRO A 7 4.33 4.87 -13.05
C PRO A 7 4.61 3.70 -13.98
N GLU A 8 5.17 2.60 -13.48
CA GLU A 8 5.50 1.45 -14.32
C GLU A 8 4.25 0.80 -14.90
N ALA A 9 4.23 0.61 -16.22
CA ALA A 9 3.07 0.07 -16.92
C ALA A 9 2.75 -1.37 -16.53
N THR A 10 3.74 -2.12 -16.05
CA THR A 10 3.58 -3.53 -15.68
C THR A 10 3.06 -3.75 -14.26
N LYS A 11 2.90 -2.70 -13.48
CA LYS A 11 2.37 -2.82 -12.12
C LYS A 11 0.86 -2.95 -12.13
N PHE A 12 0.34 -3.61 -11.11
CA PHE A 12 -1.09 -3.85 -10.94
C PHE A 12 -1.68 -2.93 -9.88
N GLY A 13 -3.00 -2.85 -9.87
CA GLY A 13 -3.72 -2.08 -8.87
C GLY A 13 -4.45 -0.89 -9.48
N PHE A 14 -5.27 -0.26 -8.65
CA PHE A 14 -5.99 0.94 -9.05
C PHE A 14 -5.04 2.12 -9.17
N GLU A 15 -5.30 2.99 -10.13
CA GLU A 15 -4.59 4.27 -10.18
C GLU A 15 -4.98 5.10 -8.95
N PRO A 16 -4.05 5.91 -8.40
CA PRO A 16 -4.35 6.68 -7.20
C PRO A 16 -5.62 7.51 -7.27
N GLU A 17 -5.88 8.12 -8.42
CA GLU A 17 -7.06 8.96 -8.59
C GLU A 17 -8.37 8.18 -8.63
N GLU A 18 -8.31 6.85 -8.79
CA GLU A 18 -9.48 5.99 -8.80
C GLU A 18 -9.79 5.38 -7.44
N VAL A 19 -8.87 5.47 -6.50
CA VAL A 19 -8.94 4.71 -5.25
C VAL A 19 -10.16 5.06 -4.41
N ILE A 20 -10.47 6.34 -4.27
CA ILE A 20 -11.59 6.76 -3.44
C ILE A 20 -12.90 6.24 -4.02
N LYS A 21 -13.10 6.39 -5.33
CA LYS A 21 -14.30 5.90 -6.00
C LYS A 21 -14.41 4.38 -5.89
N ALA A 22 -13.29 3.67 -6.14
CA ALA A 22 -13.28 2.21 -6.07
C ALA A 22 -13.59 1.72 -4.65
N THR A 23 -13.00 2.36 -3.64
CA THR A 23 -13.25 2.03 -2.25
C THR A 23 -14.72 2.20 -1.90
N LYS A 24 -15.32 3.29 -2.34
CA LYS A 24 -16.73 3.56 -2.10
C LYS A 24 -17.61 2.47 -2.72
N GLU A 25 -17.33 2.09 -3.97
CA GLU A 25 -18.10 1.06 -4.65
C GLU A 25 -17.94 -0.30 -3.97
N ILE A 26 -16.70 -0.68 -3.63
CA ILE A 26 -16.41 -1.97 -3.01
C ILE A 26 -17.01 -2.06 -1.60
N SER A 27 -17.04 -0.95 -0.88
CA SER A 27 -17.59 -0.94 0.49
C SER A 27 -19.07 -1.28 0.54
N GLN A 28 -19.76 -1.23 -0.59
CA GLN A 28 -21.17 -1.59 -0.65
C GLN A 28 -21.42 -3.09 -0.74
N PHE A 29 -20.38 -3.88 -0.99
CA PHE A 29 -20.54 -5.33 -1.05
C PHE A 29 -20.55 -5.92 0.35
N LYS A 30 -21.61 -6.68 0.66
CA LYS A 30 -21.83 -7.19 2.02
C LYS A 30 -20.79 -8.21 2.48
N ASN A 31 -20.21 -8.94 1.54
CA ASN A 31 -19.29 -10.02 1.87
C ASN A 31 -17.82 -9.60 1.80
N LEU A 32 -17.57 -8.32 1.59
CA LEU A 32 -16.22 -7.77 1.56
C LEU A 32 -16.04 -6.76 2.67
N ASN A 33 -14.88 -6.82 3.30
CA ASN A 33 -14.56 -5.90 4.41
C ASN A 33 -13.20 -5.27 4.10
N ILE A 34 -13.22 -3.99 3.77
CA ILE A 34 -12.00 -3.28 3.42
C ILE A 34 -11.25 -2.94 4.70
N LYS A 35 -10.03 -3.44 4.81
CA LYS A 35 -9.17 -3.22 5.99
C LYS A 35 -8.07 -2.23 5.74
N GLY A 36 -7.71 -2.00 4.49
CA GLY A 36 -6.60 -1.10 4.20
C GLY A 36 -6.19 -1.08 2.74
N LEU A 37 -5.04 -0.51 2.51
CA LEU A 37 -4.46 -0.37 1.18
C LEU A 37 -3.13 -1.12 1.11
N MET A 38 -2.76 -1.50 -0.09
CA MET A 38 -1.53 -2.24 -0.36
C MET A 38 -0.86 -1.65 -1.60
N THR A 39 0.46 -1.60 -1.58
CA THR A 39 1.22 -1.27 -2.79
C THR A 39 2.55 -2.00 -2.80
N ILE A 40 3.10 -2.13 -4.00
CA ILE A 40 4.45 -2.63 -4.23
C ILE A 40 5.20 -1.51 -4.94
N ALA A 41 6.23 -0.99 -4.27
CA ALA A 41 7.06 0.06 -4.86
C ALA A 41 7.98 -0.53 -5.92
N PRO A 42 8.48 0.29 -6.86
CA PRO A 42 9.44 -0.18 -7.84
C PRO A 42 10.70 -0.70 -7.17
N LEU A 43 11.28 -1.75 -7.73
CA LEU A 43 12.56 -2.24 -7.28
C LEU A 43 13.62 -1.18 -7.55
N ALA A 44 14.43 -0.87 -6.55
CA ALA A 44 15.45 0.16 -6.65
C ALA A 44 16.70 -0.23 -5.90
N ASP A 45 17.81 0.37 -6.27
CA ASP A 45 19.09 0.14 -5.60
C ASP A 45 19.20 0.87 -4.26
N ASN A 46 18.31 1.81 -3.99
CA ASN A 46 18.31 2.59 -2.78
C ASN A 46 16.88 2.59 -2.19
N PRO A 47 16.69 2.12 -0.95
CA PRO A 47 15.36 2.09 -0.33
C PRO A 47 14.68 3.47 -0.28
N GLU A 48 15.45 4.54 -0.21
CA GLU A 48 14.89 5.89 -0.17
C GLU A 48 14.13 6.25 -1.45
N LYS A 49 14.44 5.60 -2.56
CA LYS A 49 13.72 5.83 -3.83
C LYS A 49 12.29 5.30 -3.76
N ALA A 50 12.01 4.37 -2.86
CA ALA A 50 10.66 3.83 -2.68
C ALA A 50 9.79 4.70 -1.77
N ARG A 51 10.41 5.54 -0.94
CA ARG A 51 9.70 6.32 0.07
C ARG A 51 8.55 7.18 -0.47
N PRO A 52 8.69 7.88 -1.60
CA PRO A 52 7.58 8.68 -2.13
C PRO A 52 6.33 7.85 -2.42
N TYR A 53 6.50 6.62 -2.84
CA TYR A 53 5.36 5.75 -3.14
C TYR A 53 4.65 5.30 -1.86
N PHE A 54 5.41 5.02 -0.81
CA PHE A 54 4.83 4.69 0.50
C PHE A 54 4.10 5.88 1.10
N LYS A 55 4.67 7.06 0.97
CA LYS A 55 4.03 8.28 1.44
C LYS A 55 2.71 8.51 0.71
N MET A 56 2.70 8.28 -0.59
CA MET A 56 1.49 8.42 -1.39
C MET A 56 0.38 7.48 -0.89
N LEU A 57 0.72 6.24 -0.58
CA LEU A 57 -0.27 5.29 -0.09
C LEU A 57 -0.84 5.72 1.26
N ARG A 58 0.01 6.21 2.16
CA ARG A 58 -0.45 6.70 3.45
C ARG A 58 -1.40 7.88 3.29
N GLU A 59 -1.06 8.81 2.40
CA GLU A 59 -1.92 9.97 2.16
C GLU A 59 -3.28 9.56 1.58
N LEU A 60 -3.29 8.55 0.70
CA LEU A 60 -4.55 8.00 0.19
C LEU A 60 -5.39 7.37 1.30
N MET A 61 -4.75 6.65 2.21
CA MET A 61 -5.43 6.07 3.37
C MET A 61 -6.06 7.15 4.23
N ASP A 62 -5.30 8.21 4.52
CA ASP A 62 -5.82 9.33 5.30
C ASP A 62 -7.03 9.96 4.61
N GLY A 63 -6.99 10.10 3.29
CA GLY A 63 -8.11 10.63 2.53
C GLY A 63 -9.35 9.77 2.60
N ILE A 64 -9.18 8.46 2.54
CA ILE A 64 -10.29 7.53 2.65
C ILE A 64 -10.93 7.64 4.04
N ASN A 65 -10.10 7.67 5.08
CA ASN A 65 -10.61 7.75 6.45
C ASN A 65 -11.30 9.08 6.73
N GLU A 66 -10.76 10.18 6.22
CA GLU A 66 -11.39 11.50 6.37
C GLU A 66 -12.73 11.56 5.66
N SER A 67 -12.85 10.89 4.52
CA SER A 67 -14.09 10.88 3.74
C SER A 67 -15.17 9.99 4.33
N ARG A 68 -14.81 9.14 5.30
CA ARG A 68 -15.75 8.20 5.95
C ARG A 68 -16.50 7.34 4.95
N ILE A 69 -15.78 6.88 3.92
CA ILE A 69 -16.36 6.07 2.84
C ILE A 69 -16.69 4.67 3.33
N THR A 70 -15.89 4.14 4.25
CA THR A 70 -16.09 2.81 4.80
C THR A 70 -16.74 2.89 6.17
N ASN A 71 -17.44 1.80 6.56
CA ASN A 71 -18.09 1.73 7.87
C ASN A 71 -17.08 1.72 9.02
N HIS A 72 -15.86 1.29 8.75
CA HIS A 72 -14.79 1.22 9.73
C HIS A 72 -13.58 1.94 9.18
N GLU A 73 -12.80 2.52 10.09
CA GLU A 73 -11.54 3.12 9.72
C GLU A 73 -10.61 2.07 9.11
N SER A 74 -10.06 2.37 7.93
CA SER A 74 -9.06 1.52 7.32
C SER A 74 -7.72 1.75 8.02
N ARG A 75 -7.09 0.68 8.49
CA ARG A 75 -5.89 0.80 9.34
C ARG A 75 -4.67 0.09 8.80
N ILE A 76 -4.82 -0.77 7.81
CA ILE A 76 -3.71 -1.56 7.33
C ILE A 76 -3.08 -0.88 6.12
N LEU A 77 -1.78 -0.60 6.24
CA LEU A 77 -0.94 -0.20 5.12
C LEU A 77 0.03 -1.35 4.86
N SER A 78 -0.32 -2.17 3.87
CA SER A 78 0.51 -3.30 3.46
C SER A 78 1.49 -2.82 2.40
N MET A 79 2.68 -2.48 2.84
CA MET A 79 3.72 -2.01 1.95
C MET A 79 5.08 -2.28 2.57
N GLY A 80 6.07 -2.51 1.72
CA GLY A 80 7.42 -2.83 2.16
C GLY A 80 7.77 -4.29 1.98
N MET A 81 8.91 -4.52 1.35
CA MET A 81 9.47 -5.84 1.10
C MET A 81 10.93 -5.86 1.56
N THR A 82 11.65 -6.94 1.25
CA THR A 82 13.02 -7.11 1.75
C THR A 82 13.92 -5.89 1.55
N ASP A 83 13.82 -5.24 0.39
CA ASP A 83 14.76 -4.16 0.06
C ASP A 83 14.33 -2.78 0.54
N ASP A 84 13.08 -2.60 1.01
CA ASP A 84 12.58 -1.27 1.31
C ASP A 84 11.67 -1.20 2.53
N PHE A 85 11.57 -2.28 3.32
CA PHE A 85 10.61 -2.32 4.42
C PHE A 85 10.88 -1.28 5.51
N GLU A 86 12.14 -0.89 5.72
CA GLU A 86 12.44 0.10 6.76
C GLU A 86 11.87 1.47 6.38
N ALA A 87 12.05 1.88 5.11
CA ALA A 87 11.45 3.13 4.64
C ALA A 87 9.92 3.06 4.71
N ALA A 88 9.36 1.90 4.38
CA ALA A 88 7.91 1.71 4.46
C ALA A 88 7.39 1.87 5.88
N ILE A 89 8.08 1.29 6.86
CA ILE A 89 7.67 1.40 8.26
C ILE A 89 7.71 2.86 8.71
N GLU A 90 8.75 3.58 8.32
CA GLU A 90 8.85 5.00 8.67
C GLU A 90 7.72 5.83 8.06
N GLU A 91 7.19 5.39 6.93
CA GLU A 91 6.06 6.07 6.29
C GLU A 91 4.70 5.55 6.75
N GLY A 92 4.68 4.66 7.74
CA GLY A 92 3.43 4.23 8.35
C GLY A 92 2.99 2.81 8.07
N SER A 93 3.81 2.00 7.39
CA SER A 93 3.47 0.60 7.13
C SER A 93 3.28 -0.16 8.44
N ASN A 94 2.26 -0.98 8.49
CA ASN A 94 2.06 -1.90 9.60
C ASN A 94 1.88 -3.35 9.14
N MET A 95 2.12 -3.60 7.86
CA MET A 95 2.15 -4.96 7.32
C MET A 95 3.20 -5.00 6.22
N ILE A 96 4.26 -5.76 6.44
CA ILE A 96 5.35 -5.90 5.47
C ILE A 96 5.39 -7.34 4.96
N ARG A 97 5.99 -7.54 3.78
CA ARG A 97 6.05 -8.85 3.15
C ARG A 97 7.50 -9.21 2.89
N LEU A 98 8.06 -10.04 3.77
CA LEU A 98 9.46 -10.46 3.70
C LEU A 98 9.56 -11.86 3.13
N GLY A 99 10.30 -11.99 2.03
CA GLY A 99 10.61 -13.29 1.45
C GLY A 99 12.10 -13.55 1.51
N ARG A 100 12.88 -12.85 0.71
CA ARG A 100 14.33 -13.08 0.64
C ARG A 100 15.03 -12.82 1.97
N ALA A 101 14.58 -11.84 2.74
CA ALA A 101 15.19 -11.53 4.04
C ALA A 101 15.10 -12.71 5.01
N ILE A 102 14.09 -13.57 4.85
CA ILE A 102 13.88 -14.71 5.76
C ILE A 102 14.39 -16.00 5.14
N PHE A 103 14.12 -16.22 3.86
CA PHE A 103 14.35 -17.50 3.20
C PHE A 103 15.65 -17.61 2.43
N GLU A 104 16.22 -16.51 2.01
CA GLU A 104 17.54 -16.52 1.39
C GLU A 104 18.58 -16.30 2.47
N ASN A 105 19.35 -17.32 2.74
CA ASN A 105 20.33 -17.23 3.78
C ASN A 105 21.54 -16.48 3.32
N ALA A 106 21.97 -15.55 4.12
CA ALA A 106 23.09 -14.70 3.74
C ALA A 106 24.43 -15.34 4.03
N ASP A 107 24.50 -16.47 4.76
CA ASP A 107 25.73 -16.98 5.25
C ASP A 107 26.79 -17.40 4.47
#